data_153c80c320b6fb7dd7c9be3fe6e72c2c
#
_entry.id   153c80c320b6fb7dd7c9be3fe6e72c2c
#
_cell.length_a   1.000
_cell.length_b   1.000
_cell.length_c   1.000
_cell.angle_alpha   90.00
_cell.angle_beta   90.00
_cell.angle_gamma   90.00
#
_symmetry.space_group_name_H-M   'P 1'
#
loop_
_entity.id
_entity.type
_entity.pdbx_description
1 polymer ?
#
loop_
_entity_poly.entity_id
_entity_poly.type
_entity_poly.pdbx_seq_one_letter_code
_entity_poly.pdbx_strand_id
1 'polypeptide(L)'
;TLTDRWGGLKLAVFLPGWLLAMLLHSVFNHFFLAPDLSTLALLTFLPLVFVLVFRVSEERTREWLGTGFDSDAELLELVHSGRMAESRAGTYLKSLEESLPPTVVADMLCLLRLRLELSICAKGMLLLKKAGIPPAPDPEVGEKFVELEFLERAIGKTALAALNPILSFSDRDLWQHHMLGRR
;
A
#
# COMPACT_ATOMS: atom_id res chain seq x y z
N THR A 1 -6.19 -2.40 14.14
CA THR A 1 -7.02 -1.20 13.85
C THR A 1 -7.27 -0.43 15.15
N LEU A 2 -7.66 0.88 15.07
CA LEU A 2 -8.04 1.68 16.25
C LEU A 2 -9.15 1.02 17.07
N THR A 3 -10.02 0.26 16.43
CA THR A 3 -11.12 -0.49 17.05
C THR A 3 -10.65 -1.65 17.94
N ASP A 4 -9.51 -2.29 17.64
CA ASP A 4 -8.98 -3.41 18.43
C ASP A 4 -8.32 -2.95 19.73
N ARG A 5 -7.81 -1.73 19.76
CA ARG A 5 -7.21 -1.13 20.98
C ARG A 5 -8.25 -0.65 22.00
N TRP A 6 -9.49 -0.40 21.57
CA TRP A 6 -10.54 0.23 22.38
C TRP A 6 -11.72 -0.71 22.66
N GLY A 7 -11.43 -2.00 22.85
CA GLY A 7 -12.37 -3.09 23.02
C GLY A 7 -13.68 -2.73 23.73
N GLY A 8 -14.69 -2.34 23.00
CA GLY A 8 -16.03 -2.05 23.47
C GLY A 8 -16.58 -0.65 23.11
N LEU A 9 -15.75 0.35 22.83
CA LEU A 9 -16.20 1.69 22.43
C LEU A 9 -16.01 1.97 20.93
N LYS A 10 -16.52 1.09 20.07
CA LYS A 10 -16.46 1.24 18.61
C LYS A 10 -17.06 2.58 18.13
N LEU A 11 -18.05 3.12 18.86
CA LEU A 11 -18.69 4.41 18.59
C LEU A 11 -17.75 5.62 18.83
N ALA A 12 -16.84 5.55 19.81
CA ALA A 12 -15.95 6.66 20.12
C ALA A 12 -14.93 6.97 19.00
N VAL A 13 -14.64 5.99 18.14
CA VAL A 13 -13.75 6.17 16.99
C VAL A 13 -14.37 7.13 15.94
N PHE A 14 -15.68 7.16 15.85
CA PHE A 14 -16.41 8.06 14.93
C PHE A 14 -16.65 9.45 15.50
N LEU A 15 -16.44 9.64 16.81
CA LEU A 15 -16.73 10.89 17.52
C LEU A 15 -15.99 12.11 16.95
N PRO A 16 -14.69 12.05 16.60
CA PRO A 16 -14.00 13.18 15.96
C PRO A 16 -14.60 13.55 14.60
N GLY A 17 -14.92 12.58 13.78
CA GLY A 17 -15.53 12.80 12.47
C GLY A 17 -16.95 13.38 12.59
N TRP A 18 -17.73 12.89 13.56
CA TRP A 18 -19.07 13.38 13.85
C TRP A 18 -19.06 14.82 14.36
N LEU A 19 -18.12 15.16 15.28
CA LEU A 19 -17.94 16.53 15.76
C LEU A 19 -17.52 17.48 14.62
N LEU A 20 -16.62 17.04 13.76
CA LEU A 20 -16.20 17.81 12.59
C LEU A 20 -17.38 18.05 11.63
N ALA A 21 -18.19 17.02 11.37
CA ALA A 21 -19.37 17.14 10.53
C ALA A 21 -20.42 18.12 11.11
N MET A 22 -20.64 18.05 12.43
CA MET A 22 -21.54 19.00 13.12
C MET A 22 -21.03 20.43 13.04
N LEU A 23 -19.72 20.62 13.22
CA LEU A 23 -19.09 21.96 13.17
C LEU A 23 -19.19 22.53 11.75
N LEU A 24 -18.88 21.76 10.71
CA LEU A 24 -19.03 22.18 9.32
C LEU A 24 -20.47 22.49 8.96
N HIS A 25 -21.40 21.66 9.40
CA HIS A 25 -22.83 21.87 9.18
C HIS A 25 -23.34 23.11 9.88
N SER A 26 -22.88 23.37 11.13
CA SER A 26 -23.23 24.56 11.88
C SER A 26 -22.72 25.83 11.21
N VAL A 27 -21.45 25.85 10.79
CA VAL A 27 -20.85 26.99 10.08
C VAL A 27 -21.58 27.30 8.78
N PHE A 28 -21.96 26.26 8.04
CA PHE A 28 -22.70 26.40 6.79
C PHE A 28 -24.11 26.96 7.02
N ASN A 29 -24.85 26.43 7.99
CA ASN A 29 -26.24 26.83 8.25
C ASN A 29 -26.40 28.20 8.91
N HIS A 30 -25.39 28.68 9.64
CA HIS A 30 -25.46 30.00 10.27
C HIS A 30 -25.04 31.14 9.34
N PHE A 31 -24.74 30.86 8.08
CA PHE A 31 -24.39 31.84 7.06
C PHE A 31 -23.30 32.84 7.50
N PHE A 32 -22.31 32.37 8.26
CA PHE A 32 -21.16 33.19 8.64
C PHE A 32 -20.36 33.69 7.44
N LEU A 33 -20.47 32.99 6.32
CA LEU A 33 -19.89 33.31 5.03
C LEU A 33 -21.01 33.32 3.97
N ALA A 34 -20.81 34.05 2.90
CA ALA A 34 -21.71 33.99 1.75
C ALA A 34 -21.83 32.54 1.25
N PRO A 35 -23.03 32.05 0.89
CA PRO A 35 -23.25 30.66 0.54
C PRO A 35 -22.31 30.12 -0.55
N ASP A 36 -22.02 30.95 -1.54
CA ASP A 36 -21.14 30.61 -2.67
C ASP A 36 -19.70 30.41 -2.20
N LEU A 37 -19.23 31.25 -1.26
CA LEU A 37 -17.90 31.15 -0.68
C LEU A 37 -17.77 29.92 0.22
N SER A 38 -18.80 29.63 1.01
CA SER A 38 -18.86 28.44 1.86
C SER A 38 -18.85 27.14 1.03
N THR A 39 -19.59 27.13 -0.07
CA THR A 39 -19.63 25.99 -0.98
C THR A 39 -18.28 25.78 -1.67
N LEU A 40 -17.66 26.85 -2.16
CA LEU A 40 -16.34 26.78 -2.81
C LEU A 40 -15.27 26.34 -1.82
N ALA A 41 -15.30 26.86 -0.59
CA ALA A 41 -14.37 26.46 0.47
C ALA A 41 -14.52 24.97 0.81
N LEU A 42 -15.73 24.46 0.98
CA LEU A 42 -15.99 23.04 1.24
C LEU A 42 -15.51 22.16 0.07
N LEU A 43 -15.82 22.56 -1.16
CA LEU A 43 -15.44 21.79 -2.36
C LEU A 43 -13.92 21.69 -2.53
N THR A 44 -13.18 22.71 -2.07
CA THR A 44 -11.71 22.74 -2.14
C THR A 44 -11.08 22.08 -0.92
N PHE A 45 -11.56 22.38 0.28
CA PHE A 45 -10.92 21.96 1.52
C PHE A 45 -11.17 20.48 1.83
N LEU A 46 -12.37 19.97 1.56
CA LEU A 46 -12.74 18.59 1.88
C LEU A 46 -11.87 17.56 1.13
N PRO A 47 -11.63 17.66 -0.18
CA PRO A 47 -10.70 16.77 -0.88
C PRO A 47 -9.27 16.84 -0.34
N LEU A 48 -8.78 18.03 0.03
CA LEU A 48 -7.46 18.20 0.62
C LEU A 48 -7.34 17.47 1.97
N VAL A 49 -8.37 17.57 2.81
CA VAL A 49 -8.41 16.84 4.10
C VAL A 49 -8.43 15.34 3.86
N PHE A 50 -9.20 14.85 2.88
CA PHE A 50 -9.19 13.43 2.54
C PHE A 50 -7.82 12.96 2.08
N VAL A 51 -7.16 13.67 1.17
CA VAL A 51 -5.80 13.33 0.72
C VAL A 51 -4.82 13.30 1.89
N LEU A 52 -4.90 14.28 2.80
CA LEU A 52 -4.05 14.32 3.98
C LEU A 52 -4.30 13.11 4.90
N VAL A 53 -5.56 12.80 5.20
CA VAL A 53 -5.93 11.66 6.05
C VAL A 53 -5.46 10.33 5.42
N PHE A 54 -5.63 10.15 4.11
CA PHE A 54 -5.15 8.97 3.41
C PHE A 54 -3.62 8.86 3.49
N ARG A 55 -2.87 9.94 3.24
CA ARG A 55 -1.40 9.93 3.35
C ARG A 55 -0.92 9.59 4.76
N VAL A 56 -1.49 10.22 5.78
CA VAL A 56 -1.13 9.93 7.18
C VAL A 56 -1.48 8.50 7.56
N SER A 57 -2.63 7.99 7.10
CA SER A 57 -3.03 6.60 7.35
C SER A 57 -2.09 5.60 6.67
N GLU A 58 -1.71 5.86 5.42
CA GLU A 58 -0.77 5.03 4.67
C GLU A 58 0.61 5.02 5.34
N GLU A 59 1.14 6.19 5.72
CA GLU A 59 2.44 6.32 6.40
C GLU A 59 2.46 5.55 7.72
N ARG A 60 1.43 5.69 8.55
CA ARG A 60 1.32 4.95 9.81
C ARG A 60 1.21 3.44 9.62
N THR A 61 0.49 3.00 8.59
CA THR A 61 0.41 1.58 8.26
C THR A 61 1.76 1.06 7.78
N ARG A 62 2.47 1.85 6.97
CA ARG A 62 3.83 1.55 6.50
C ARG A 62 4.83 1.48 7.66
N GLU A 63 4.82 2.44 8.57
CA GLU A 63 5.65 2.42 9.79
C GLU A 63 5.35 1.19 10.64
N TRP A 64 4.06 0.86 10.82
CA TRP A 64 3.67 -0.32 11.58
C TRP A 64 4.13 -1.62 10.92
N LEU A 65 4.07 -1.72 9.61
CA LEU A 65 4.57 -2.86 8.84
C LEU A 65 6.10 -2.89 8.79
N GLY A 66 6.74 -1.72 8.60
CA GLY A 66 8.19 -1.58 8.47
C GLY A 66 8.98 -1.91 9.73
N THR A 67 8.36 -1.86 10.92
CA THR A 67 9.02 -2.27 12.18
C THR A 67 9.30 -3.77 12.31
N GLY A 68 9.13 -4.56 11.24
CA GLY A 68 9.35 -6.01 11.27
C GLY A 68 10.12 -6.58 10.09
N PHE A 69 10.47 -5.77 9.09
CA PHE A 69 11.16 -6.26 7.89
C PHE A 69 12.36 -5.37 7.55
N ASP A 70 13.54 -5.85 7.85
CA ASP A 70 14.78 -5.15 7.53
C ASP A 70 15.18 -5.27 6.05
N SER A 71 14.61 -6.25 5.30
CA SER A 71 14.92 -6.44 3.88
C SER A 71 13.83 -7.18 3.09
N ASP A 72 13.78 -6.93 1.77
CA ASP A 72 12.94 -7.68 0.83
C ASP A 72 13.21 -9.20 0.88
N ALA A 73 14.45 -9.58 1.22
CA ALA A 73 14.83 -10.98 1.33
C ALA A 73 14.14 -11.70 2.49
N GLU A 74 14.01 -11.05 3.65
CA GLU A 74 13.29 -11.61 4.80
C GLU A 74 11.80 -11.78 4.50
N LEU A 75 11.21 -10.78 3.84
CA LEU A 75 9.81 -10.85 3.44
C LEU A 75 9.59 -11.97 2.40
N LEU A 76 10.49 -12.12 1.44
CA LEU A 76 10.42 -13.20 0.47
C LEU A 76 10.58 -14.58 1.12
N GLU A 77 11.48 -14.72 2.09
CA GLU A 77 11.65 -15.96 2.85
C GLU A 77 10.37 -16.31 3.63
N LEU A 78 9.71 -15.34 4.24
CA LEU A 78 8.43 -15.54 4.92
C LEU A 78 7.34 -16.01 3.94
N VAL A 79 7.29 -15.44 2.74
CA VAL A 79 6.34 -15.86 1.70
C VAL A 79 6.62 -17.30 1.28
N HIS A 80 7.90 -17.64 0.98
CA HIS A 80 8.29 -18.98 0.52
C HIS A 80 8.14 -20.06 1.59
N SER A 81 8.43 -19.73 2.86
CA SER A 81 8.33 -20.69 3.97
C SER A 81 6.89 -20.96 4.43
N GLY A 82 5.90 -20.26 3.88
CA GLY A 82 4.50 -20.34 4.31
C GLY A 82 4.22 -19.70 5.68
N ARG A 83 5.24 -19.11 6.34
CA ARG A 83 5.09 -18.44 7.64
C ARG A 83 4.58 -16.99 7.53
N MET A 84 4.19 -16.60 6.33
CA MET A 84 3.63 -15.26 6.09
C MET A 84 2.44 -14.96 7.01
N ALA A 85 1.59 -15.97 7.29
CA ALA A 85 0.41 -15.82 8.15
C ALA A 85 0.76 -15.38 9.59
N GLU A 86 1.94 -15.70 10.08
CA GLU A 86 2.43 -15.37 11.42
C GLU A 86 3.05 -13.95 11.48
N SER A 87 3.30 -13.36 10.33
CA SER A 87 3.89 -12.03 10.21
C SER A 87 2.84 -10.91 10.32
N ARG A 88 3.32 -9.68 10.55
CA ARG A 88 2.45 -8.49 10.53
C ARG A 88 1.83 -8.27 9.15
N ALA A 89 2.60 -8.52 8.09
CA ALA A 89 2.11 -8.42 6.72
C ALA A 89 1.03 -9.47 6.43
N GLY A 90 1.19 -10.71 6.92
CA GLY A 90 0.17 -11.74 6.83
C GLY A 90 -1.10 -11.41 7.62
N THR A 91 -0.95 -10.89 8.83
CA THR A 91 -2.08 -10.40 9.63
C THR A 91 -2.82 -9.26 8.91
N TYR A 92 -2.08 -8.35 8.28
CA TYR A 92 -2.67 -7.29 7.46
C TYR A 92 -3.40 -7.84 6.24
N LEU A 93 -2.79 -8.74 5.47
CA LEU A 93 -3.44 -9.39 4.31
C LEU A 93 -4.69 -10.14 4.72
N LYS A 94 -4.65 -10.85 5.84
CA LYS A 94 -5.83 -11.54 6.39
C LYS A 94 -6.95 -10.57 6.76
N SER A 95 -6.64 -9.39 7.27
CA SER A 95 -7.66 -8.37 7.54
C SER A 95 -8.35 -7.84 6.29
N LEU A 96 -7.69 -7.93 5.12
CA LEU A 96 -8.28 -7.55 3.84
C LEU A 96 -9.31 -8.56 3.32
N GLU A 97 -9.28 -9.83 3.79
CA GLU A 97 -10.29 -10.84 3.46
C GLU A 97 -11.70 -10.45 3.91
N GLU A 98 -11.80 -9.56 4.91
CA GLU A 98 -13.10 -9.01 5.34
C GLU A 98 -13.72 -8.03 4.31
N SER A 99 -12.88 -7.46 3.44
CA SER A 99 -13.28 -6.42 2.49
C SER A 99 -13.10 -6.80 1.03
N LEU A 100 -12.29 -7.81 0.75
CA LEU A 100 -11.95 -8.27 -0.61
C LEU A 100 -12.25 -9.77 -0.75
N PRO A 101 -12.61 -10.25 -1.95
CA PRO A 101 -12.78 -11.68 -2.21
C PRO A 101 -11.48 -12.45 -1.90
N PRO A 102 -11.56 -13.67 -1.33
CA PRO A 102 -10.37 -14.48 -1.01
C PRO A 102 -9.46 -14.75 -2.22
N THR A 103 -10.04 -14.87 -3.41
CA THR A 103 -9.28 -15.02 -4.66
C THR A 103 -8.40 -13.82 -4.95
N VAL A 104 -8.93 -12.59 -4.73
CA VAL A 104 -8.18 -11.35 -4.91
C VAL A 104 -7.04 -11.26 -3.89
N VAL A 105 -7.27 -11.67 -2.65
CA VAL A 105 -6.22 -11.67 -1.62
C VAL A 105 -5.13 -12.70 -1.95
N ALA A 106 -5.49 -13.85 -2.52
CA ALA A 106 -4.51 -14.84 -3.02
C ALA A 106 -3.68 -14.26 -4.18
N ASP A 107 -4.30 -13.59 -5.14
CA ASP A 107 -3.61 -12.91 -6.24
C ASP A 107 -2.71 -11.77 -5.74
N MET A 108 -3.13 -11.05 -4.69
CA MET A 108 -2.29 -10.05 -4.02
C MET A 108 -1.03 -10.66 -3.42
N LEU A 109 -1.12 -11.84 -2.82
CA LEU A 109 0.04 -12.56 -2.29
C LEU A 109 0.98 -13.00 -3.41
N CYS A 110 0.44 -13.50 -4.53
CA CYS A 110 1.24 -13.85 -5.72
C CYS A 110 1.95 -12.62 -6.29
N LEU A 111 1.25 -11.49 -6.38
CA LEU A 111 1.82 -10.22 -6.82
C LEU A 111 2.96 -9.76 -5.90
N LEU A 112 2.75 -9.82 -4.59
CA LEU A 112 3.77 -9.47 -3.59
C LEU A 112 5.03 -10.31 -3.77
N ARG A 113 4.88 -11.62 -3.86
CA ARG A 113 5.98 -12.56 -4.09
C ARG A 113 6.77 -12.18 -5.35
N LEU A 114 6.07 -12.02 -6.47
CA LEU A 114 6.69 -11.74 -7.76
C LEU A 114 7.47 -10.42 -7.77
N ARG A 115 6.92 -9.38 -7.12
CA ARG A 115 7.60 -8.10 -6.97
C ARG A 115 8.87 -8.20 -6.11
N LEU A 116 8.83 -8.97 -5.02
CA LEU A 116 9.99 -9.20 -4.17
C LEU A 116 11.08 -9.96 -4.92
N GLU A 117 10.73 -11.00 -5.70
CA GLU A 117 11.66 -11.73 -6.53
C GLU A 117 12.35 -10.79 -7.55
N LEU A 118 11.58 -9.96 -8.25
CA LEU A 118 12.10 -8.99 -9.20
C LEU A 118 12.99 -7.93 -8.53
N SER A 119 12.61 -7.46 -7.34
CA SER A 119 13.41 -6.50 -6.57
C SER A 119 14.77 -7.08 -6.18
N ILE A 120 14.80 -8.32 -5.70
CA ILE A 120 16.04 -9.01 -5.33
C ILE A 120 16.91 -9.25 -6.55
N CYS A 121 16.31 -9.68 -7.67
CA CYS A 121 17.02 -9.86 -8.93
C CYS A 121 17.69 -8.53 -9.39
N ALA A 122 16.94 -7.41 -9.37
CA ALA A 122 17.47 -6.10 -9.73
C ALA A 122 18.63 -5.64 -8.82
N LYS A 123 18.50 -5.87 -7.52
CA LYS A 123 19.58 -5.58 -6.55
C LYS A 123 20.83 -6.43 -6.83
N GLY A 124 20.66 -7.71 -7.13
CA GLY A 124 21.72 -8.61 -7.52
C GLY A 124 22.46 -8.14 -8.78
N MET A 125 21.71 -7.78 -9.82
CA MET A 125 22.27 -7.24 -11.07
C MET A 125 23.06 -5.94 -10.83
N LEU A 126 22.57 -5.07 -9.96
CA LEU A 126 23.26 -3.84 -9.59
C LEU A 126 24.59 -4.12 -8.89
N LEU A 127 24.61 -5.08 -7.96
CA LEU A 127 25.83 -5.48 -7.26
C LEU A 127 26.88 -6.05 -8.24
N LEU A 128 26.46 -6.93 -9.17
CA LEU A 128 27.33 -7.45 -10.22
C LEU A 128 27.92 -6.32 -11.08
N LYS A 129 27.08 -5.37 -11.51
CA LYS A 129 27.52 -4.22 -12.28
C LYS A 129 28.53 -3.35 -11.52
N LYS A 130 28.31 -3.13 -10.21
CA LYS A 130 29.24 -2.40 -9.36
C LYS A 130 30.58 -3.14 -9.19
N ALA A 131 30.55 -4.47 -9.20
CA ALA A 131 31.75 -5.32 -9.14
C ALA A 131 32.46 -5.45 -10.50
N GLY A 132 31.95 -4.78 -11.55
CA GLY A 132 32.56 -4.87 -12.90
C GLY A 132 32.22 -6.16 -13.64
N ILE A 133 31.28 -6.95 -13.13
CA ILE A 133 30.81 -8.21 -13.74
C ILE A 133 29.57 -7.90 -14.58
N PRO A 134 29.59 -8.14 -15.90
CA PRO A 134 28.39 -7.93 -16.71
C PRO A 134 27.30 -8.95 -16.29
N PRO A 135 26.09 -8.49 -15.91
CA PRO A 135 25.01 -9.39 -15.57
C PRO A 135 24.55 -10.15 -16.82
N ALA A 136 24.39 -11.47 -16.70
CA ALA A 136 23.80 -12.26 -17.76
C ALA A 136 22.30 -11.93 -17.89
N PRO A 137 21.76 -11.85 -19.11
CA PRO A 137 20.33 -11.69 -19.31
C PRO A 137 19.61 -12.93 -18.80
N ASP A 138 18.63 -12.72 -17.92
CA ASP A 138 17.77 -13.78 -17.41
C ASP A 138 16.45 -13.79 -18.21
N PRO A 139 16.19 -14.85 -19.01
CA PRO A 139 14.98 -14.94 -19.82
C PRO A 139 13.70 -15.00 -18.97
N GLU A 140 13.75 -15.51 -17.73
CA GLU A 140 12.60 -15.59 -16.84
C GLU A 140 12.12 -14.22 -16.37
N VAL A 141 12.99 -13.21 -16.38
CA VAL A 141 12.62 -11.85 -15.96
C VAL A 141 11.51 -11.28 -16.87
N GLY A 142 11.59 -11.54 -18.17
CA GLY A 142 10.57 -11.10 -19.12
C GLY A 142 9.20 -11.73 -18.85
N GLU A 143 9.19 -13.04 -18.59
CA GLU A 143 7.94 -13.77 -18.26
C GLU A 143 7.35 -13.29 -16.95
N LYS A 144 8.18 -13.07 -15.92
CA LYS A 144 7.77 -12.51 -14.63
C LYS A 144 7.14 -11.11 -14.78
N PHE A 145 7.60 -10.28 -15.68
CA PHE A 145 6.96 -8.98 -15.95
C PHE A 145 5.59 -9.11 -16.60
N VAL A 146 5.41 -10.06 -17.51
CA VAL A 146 4.10 -10.34 -18.13
C VAL A 146 3.11 -10.82 -17.08
N GLU A 147 3.54 -11.74 -16.21
CA GLU A 147 2.74 -12.23 -15.09
C GLU A 147 2.39 -11.11 -14.10
N LEU A 148 3.35 -10.25 -13.78
CA LEU A 148 3.15 -9.10 -12.92
C LEU A 148 2.03 -8.18 -13.45
N GLU A 149 2.10 -7.85 -14.75
CA GLU A 149 1.10 -6.99 -15.39
C GLU A 149 -0.28 -7.64 -15.46
N PHE A 150 -0.32 -8.98 -15.62
CA PHE A 150 -1.57 -9.73 -15.55
C PHE A 150 -2.20 -9.65 -14.15
N LEU A 151 -1.42 -9.91 -13.10
CA LEU A 151 -1.87 -9.86 -11.71
C LEU A 151 -2.32 -8.45 -11.31
N GLU A 152 -1.57 -7.40 -11.68
CA GLU A 152 -1.96 -6.01 -11.43
C GLU A 152 -3.33 -5.66 -12.03
N ARG A 153 -3.62 -6.16 -13.22
CA ARG A 153 -4.93 -5.98 -13.87
C ARG A 153 -6.02 -6.82 -13.21
N ALA A 154 -5.71 -8.05 -12.81
CA ALA A 154 -6.66 -8.97 -12.21
C ALA A 154 -7.14 -8.49 -10.83
N ILE A 155 -6.24 -8.03 -9.96
CA ILE A 155 -6.59 -7.55 -8.61
C ILE A 155 -7.25 -6.17 -8.61
N GLY A 156 -6.99 -5.36 -9.63
CA GLY A 156 -7.56 -4.04 -9.78
C GLY A 156 -6.95 -2.96 -8.87
N LYS A 157 -7.32 -1.70 -9.13
CA LYS A 157 -6.68 -0.52 -8.50
C LYS A 157 -6.85 -0.46 -6.99
N THR A 158 -7.99 -0.88 -6.46
CA THR A 158 -8.28 -0.82 -5.02
C THR A 158 -7.40 -1.77 -4.23
N ALA A 159 -7.28 -3.02 -4.68
CA ALA A 159 -6.43 -4.01 -4.03
C ALA A 159 -4.95 -3.66 -4.20
N LEU A 160 -4.56 -3.10 -5.35
CA LEU A 160 -3.22 -2.59 -5.55
C LEU A 160 -2.85 -1.47 -4.55
N ALA A 161 -3.77 -0.52 -4.33
CA ALA A 161 -3.59 0.54 -3.35
C ALA A 161 -3.48 -0.01 -1.91
N ALA A 162 -4.21 -1.08 -1.59
CA ALA A 162 -4.11 -1.75 -0.30
C ALA A 162 -2.76 -2.47 -0.08
N LEU A 163 -2.05 -2.84 -1.15
CA LEU A 163 -0.71 -3.42 -1.05
C LEU A 163 0.41 -2.38 -0.85
N ASN A 164 0.17 -1.10 -1.15
CA ASN A 164 1.18 -0.05 -1.05
C ASN A 164 1.92 0.00 0.30
N PRO A 165 1.26 -0.17 1.47
CA PRO A 165 1.95 -0.15 2.75
C PRO A 165 2.97 -1.28 2.91
N ILE A 166 2.73 -2.46 2.31
CA ILE A 166 3.64 -3.62 2.36
C ILE A 166 4.78 -3.44 1.36
N LEU A 167 4.43 -3.01 0.16
CA LEU A 167 5.34 -2.93 -0.97
C LEU A 167 6.17 -1.66 -0.94
N SER A 168 6.50 -1.03 0.14
CA SER A 168 7.40 0.15 0.24
C SER A 168 7.82 0.74 -1.12
N PHE A 169 6.89 1.28 -1.89
CA PHE A 169 7.21 1.89 -3.19
C PHE A 169 8.04 3.14 -2.95
N SER A 170 9.36 2.94 -2.93
CA SER A 170 10.32 4.01 -3.05
C SER A 170 10.51 4.30 -4.55
N ASP A 171 10.83 5.55 -4.90
CA ASP A 171 11.32 5.91 -6.24
C ASP A 171 12.49 5.01 -6.71
N ARG A 172 13.14 4.31 -5.79
CA ARG A 172 14.12 3.26 -6.05
C ARG A 172 13.55 2.05 -6.80
N ASP A 173 12.28 1.72 -6.61
CA ASP A 173 11.66 0.52 -7.22
C ASP A 173 11.35 0.75 -8.69
N LEU A 174 10.95 1.97 -9.07
CA LEU A 174 10.83 2.37 -10.48
C LEU A 174 12.17 2.24 -11.20
N TRP A 175 13.27 2.60 -10.51
CA TRP A 175 14.61 2.48 -11.03
C TRP A 175 15.05 1.00 -11.19
N GLN A 176 14.64 0.12 -10.28
CA GLN A 176 14.88 -1.31 -10.37
C GLN A 176 14.20 -1.92 -11.61
N HIS A 177 12.95 -1.52 -11.90
CA HIS A 177 12.24 -1.93 -13.11
C HIS A 177 12.98 -1.48 -14.39
N HIS A 178 13.55 -0.28 -14.39
CA HIS A 178 14.35 0.20 -15.51
C HIS A 178 15.64 -0.61 -15.70
N MET A 179 16.29 -1.02 -14.61
CA MET A 179 17.52 -1.84 -14.64
C MET A 179 17.27 -3.25 -15.21
N LEU A 180 16.10 -3.82 -15.03
CA LEU A 180 15.69 -5.13 -15.56
C LEU A 180 15.28 -5.07 -17.04
N GLY A 181 15.37 -3.89 -17.69
CA GLY A 181 15.15 -3.77 -19.13
C GLY A 181 13.71 -3.65 -19.57
N ARG A 182 12.79 -3.29 -18.69
CA ARG A 182 11.44 -2.89 -19.09
C ARG A 182 11.55 -1.52 -19.81
N ARG A 183 11.53 -1.56 -21.14
CA ARG A 183 11.36 -0.39 -22.03
C ARG A 183 9.88 -0.09 -22.18
#